data_508e36669315e6fec2d3e8776fb61aec
#
_entry.id   508e36669315e6fec2d3e8776fb61aec
#
_cell.length_a   1.000
_cell.length_b   1.000
_cell.length_c   1.000
_cell.angle_alpha   90.00
_cell.angle_beta   90.00
_cell.angle_gamma   90.00
#
_symmetry.space_group_name_H-M   'P 1'
#
loop_
_entity.id
_entity.type
_entity.pdbx_description
1 polymer ?
#
loop_
_entity_poly.entity_id
_entity_poly.type
_entity_poly.pdbx_seq_one_letter_code
_entity_poly.pdbx_strand_id
1 'polypeptide(L)'
;MRAFGPLLAILVVAVLLVSSALFTVDQRQNAIVFQLGEVKEVVQKPGLHFKWPLLQNVRLFDMRILTFDDAEPLRFLTQGNRPVLVDSFVKWRINDVRQYYVSVMGDEFRAATRIKQTVSGVLRDEFGARILHDVVSGEREQIMSRVREKVDQDLKRIGVEIIDVRLKRVDLPVAFGQVAELRQQLPERAPPGGAASASDSSGAERG
;
A
#
# COMPACT_ATOMS: atom_id res chain seq x y z
N MET A 1 -58.33 -8.69 -29.64
CA MET A 1 -57.42 -8.94 -28.48
C MET A 1 -56.01 -9.41 -28.85
N ARG A 2 -55.66 -9.65 -30.13
CA ARG A 2 -54.31 -10.20 -30.53
C ARG A 2 -53.20 -9.18 -30.74
N ALA A 3 -53.47 -7.86 -30.75
CA ALA A 3 -52.47 -6.81 -30.97
C ALA A 3 -51.83 -6.23 -29.68
N PHE A 4 -52.41 -6.52 -28.52
CA PHE A 4 -51.86 -6.01 -27.24
C PHE A 4 -50.59 -6.71 -26.79
N GLY A 5 -50.39 -7.99 -27.14
CA GLY A 5 -49.20 -8.75 -26.78
C GLY A 5 -47.90 -8.20 -27.35
N PRO A 6 -47.80 -7.97 -28.69
CA PRO A 6 -46.56 -7.43 -29.26
C PRO A 6 -46.31 -5.99 -28.83
N LEU A 7 -47.35 -5.17 -28.62
CA LEU A 7 -47.20 -3.79 -28.14
C LEU A 7 -46.66 -3.76 -26.71
N LEU A 8 -47.16 -4.62 -25.83
CA LEU A 8 -46.65 -4.76 -24.46
C LEU A 8 -45.17 -5.27 -24.47
N ALA A 9 -44.83 -6.20 -25.34
CA ALA A 9 -43.45 -6.69 -25.47
C ALA A 9 -42.48 -5.57 -25.91
N ILE A 10 -42.88 -4.76 -26.91
CA ILE A 10 -42.11 -3.58 -27.36
C ILE A 10 -41.93 -2.57 -26.23
N LEU A 11 -42.98 -2.27 -25.47
CA LEU A 11 -42.92 -1.35 -24.33
C LEU A 11 -41.93 -1.86 -23.24
N VAL A 12 -41.98 -3.16 -22.91
CA VAL A 12 -41.07 -3.75 -21.93
C VAL A 12 -39.62 -3.67 -22.40
N VAL A 13 -39.37 -3.97 -23.68
CA VAL A 13 -38.02 -3.85 -24.27
C VAL A 13 -37.53 -2.40 -24.25
N ALA A 14 -38.39 -1.44 -24.58
CA ALA A 14 -38.06 -0.01 -24.54
C ALA A 14 -37.70 0.42 -23.11
N VAL A 15 -38.47 0.03 -22.11
CA VAL A 15 -38.20 0.35 -20.70
C VAL A 15 -36.88 -0.28 -20.24
N LEU A 16 -36.58 -1.53 -20.61
CA LEU A 16 -35.31 -2.18 -20.29
C LEU A 16 -34.13 -1.46 -20.97
N LEU A 17 -34.25 -1.02 -22.20
CA LEU A 17 -33.20 -0.27 -22.90
C LEU A 17 -32.94 1.07 -22.24
N VAL A 18 -33.99 1.83 -21.90
CA VAL A 18 -33.87 3.11 -21.20
C VAL A 18 -33.25 2.93 -19.81
N SER A 19 -33.67 1.91 -19.06
CA SER A 19 -33.10 1.61 -17.75
C SER A 19 -31.62 1.23 -17.84
N SER A 20 -31.21 0.50 -18.87
CA SER A 20 -29.81 0.14 -19.11
C SER A 20 -28.94 1.28 -19.63
N ALA A 21 -29.56 2.35 -20.17
CA ALA A 21 -28.88 3.52 -20.70
C ALA A 21 -28.45 4.52 -19.62
N LEU A 22 -29.01 4.43 -18.42
CA LEU A 22 -28.72 5.34 -17.33
C LEU A 22 -27.71 4.73 -16.36
N PHE A 23 -26.74 5.55 -15.92
CA PHE A 23 -25.82 5.18 -14.85
C PHE A 23 -25.59 6.38 -13.92
N THR A 24 -25.28 6.10 -12.66
CA THR A 24 -25.04 7.11 -11.64
C THR A 24 -23.55 7.15 -11.29
N VAL A 25 -22.99 8.34 -11.20
CA VAL A 25 -21.63 8.60 -10.73
C VAL A 25 -21.72 9.23 -9.34
N ASP A 26 -21.08 8.60 -8.35
CA ASP A 26 -20.98 9.14 -6.99
C ASP A 26 -19.98 10.32 -6.94
N GLN A 27 -20.12 11.18 -5.91
CA GLN A 27 -19.20 12.32 -5.68
C GLN A 27 -17.76 11.89 -5.42
N ARG A 28 -17.54 10.64 -5.02
CA ARG A 28 -16.22 10.05 -4.70
C ARG A 28 -15.63 9.25 -5.85
N GLN A 29 -16.33 9.20 -6.97
CA GLN A 29 -15.96 8.37 -8.12
C GLN A 29 -15.92 9.20 -9.39
N ASN A 30 -15.01 8.84 -10.28
CA ASN A 30 -15.02 9.28 -11.66
C ASN A 30 -15.32 8.08 -12.55
N ALA A 31 -15.99 8.34 -13.67
CA ALA A 31 -16.33 7.30 -14.62
C ALA A 31 -15.57 7.49 -15.93
N ILE A 32 -15.06 6.39 -16.50
CA ILE A 32 -14.60 6.35 -17.87
C ILE A 32 -15.66 5.66 -18.72
N VAL A 33 -16.10 6.33 -19.76
CA VAL A 33 -16.99 5.77 -20.78
C VAL A 33 -16.13 5.26 -21.93
N PHE A 34 -16.21 3.96 -22.16
CA PHE A 34 -15.55 3.28 -23.28
C PHE A 34 -16.54 3.12 -24.43
N GLN A 35 -16.07 3.33 -25.64
CA GLN A 35 -16.80 3.01 -26.85
C GLN A 35 -15.92 2.10 -27.72
N LEU A 36 -16.40 0.87 -27.99
CA LEU A 36 -15.66 -0.13 -28.77
C LEU A 36 -14.24 -0.42 -28.26
N GLY A 37 -14.02 -0.28 -26.95
CA GLY A 37 -12.72 -0.50 -26.30
C GLY A 37 -11.83 0.73 -26.16
N GLU A 38 -12.20 1.85 -26.77
CA GLU A 38 -11.46 3.12 -26.64
C GLU A 38 -12.06 4.04 -25.57
N VAL A 39 -11.22 4.83 -24.89
CA VAL A 39 -11.66 5.84 -23.93
C VAL A 39 -12.29 7.01 -24.70
N LYS A 40 -13.60 7.12 -24.63
CA LYS A 40 -14.34 8.20 -25.27
C LYS A 40 -14.40 9.45 -24.41
N GLU A 41 -14.80 9.30 -23.16
CA GLU A 41 -15.05 10.42 -22.26
C GLU A 41 -14.73 10.04 -20.81
N VAL A 42 -14.28 11.02 -20.03
CA VAL A 42 -14.10 10.92 -18.57
C VAL A 42 -15.16 11.80 -17.90
N VAL A 43 -16.07 11.18 -17.18
CA VAL A 43 -17.15 11.84 -16.45
C VAL A 43 -16.68 12.09 -15.01
N GLN A 44 -16.45 13.35 -14.67
CA GLN A 44 -16.01 13.80 -13.35
C GLN A 44 -17.15 14.36 -12.50
N LYS A 45 -18.26 14.74 -13.15
CA LYS A 45 -19.41 15.34 -12.45
C LYS A 45 -20.27 14.23 -11.84
N PRO A 46 -20.58 14.30 -10.53
CA PRO A 46 -21.52 13.38 -9.93
C PRO A 46 -22.94 13.60 -10.47
N GLY A 47 -23.72 12.53 -10.47
CA GLY A 47 -25.09 12.58 -10.91
C GLY A 47 -25.46 11.47 -11.89
N LEU A 48 -26.63 11.67 -12.51
CA LEU A 48 -27.17 10.73 -13.49
C LEU A 48 -26.63 11.07 -14.89
N HIS A 49 -26.06 10.08 -15.55
CA HIS A 49 -25.50 10.19 -16.89
C HIS A 49 -26.11 9.17 -17.82
N PHE A 50 -26.05 9.48 -19.11
CA PHE A 50 -26.56 8.62 -20.18
C PHE A 50 -25.40 7.92 -20.91
N LYS A 51 -25.58 6.63 -21.19
CA LYS A 51 -24.68 5.83 -22.06
C LYS A 51 -25.49 5.08 -23.11
N TRP A 52 -24.88 4.79 -24.23
CA TRP A 52 -25.48 3.93 -25.25
C TRP A 52 -25.32 2.46 -24.80
N PRO A 53 -26.42 1.75 -24.45
CA PRO A 53 -26.34 0.46 -23.75
C PRO A 53 -25.69 -0.58 -24.58
N LEU A 54 -25.54 -0.71 -25.75
CA LEU A 54 -24.88 -1.76 -26.52
C LEU A 54 -23.47 -1.42 -27.02
N LEU A 55 -23.16 -0.12 -27.09
CA LEU A 55 -21.92 0.38 -27.70
C LEU A 55 -20.93 0.90 -26.67
N GLN A 56 -21.43 1.30 -25.49
CA GLN A 56 -20.62 1.94 -24.47
C GLN A 56 -20.59 1.12 -23.18
N ASN A 57 -19.40 0.97 -22.66
CA ASN A 57 -19.16 0.40 -21.33
C ASN A 57 -18.64 1.48 -20.38
N VAL A 58 -19.00 1.41 -19.11
CA VAL A 58 -18.60 2.38 -18.10
C VAL A 58 -17.83 1.67 -17.00
N ARG A 59 -16.65 2.20 -16.63
CA ARG A 59 -15.90 1.80 -15.45
C ARG A 59 -15.82 2.96 -14.48
N LEU A 60 -16.12 2.68 -13.21
CA LEU A 60 -16.03 3.62 -12.11
C LEU A 60 -14.68 3.47 -11.42
N PHE A 61 -14.08 4.59 -11.06
CA PHE A 61 -12.80 4.67 -10.35
C PHE A 61 -12.98 5.47 -9.07
N ASP A 62 -12.50 4.93 -7.96
CA ASP A 62 -12.55 5.60 -6.66
C ASP A 62 -11.46 6.69 -6.60
N MET A 63 -11.87 7.91 -6.23
CA MET A 63 -10.99 9.08 -6.12
C MET A 63 -10.55 9.33 -4.68
N ARG A 64 -10.90 8.46 -3.75
CA ARG A 64 -10.47 8.54 -2.36
C ARG A 64 -8.97 8.33 -2.21
N ILE A 65 -8.45 8.80 -1.09
CA ILE A 65 -7.06 8.54 -0.72
C ILE A 65 -6.93 7.08 -0.32
N LEU A 66 -6.09 6.36 -1.04
CA LEU A 66 -5.72 4.98 -0.77
C LEU A 66 -4.39 4.95 -0.01
N THR A 67 -4.21 3.94 0.81
CA THR A 67 -2.94 3.71 1.52
C THR A 67 -2.29 2.45 0.95
N PHE A 68 -1.07 2.60 0.47
CA PHE A 68 -0.19 1.48 0.16
C PHE A 68 0.75 1.27 1.34
N ASP A 69 0.68 0.11 1.93
CA ASP A 69 1.50 -0.33 3.05
C ASP A 69 2.24 -1.60 2.65
N ASP A 70 3.57 -1.52 2.58
CA ASP A 70 4.38 -2.69 2.26
C ASP A 70 4.55 -3.53 3.53
N ALA A 71 4.13 -4.79 3.47
CA ALA A 71 4.26 -5.71 4.60
C ALA A 71 5.72 -6.10 4.88
N GLU A 72 6.61 -5.92 3.91
CA GLU A 72 8.02 -6.30 4.03
C GLU A 72 8.90 -5.06 4.14
N PRO A 73 9.69 -4.92 5.24
CA PRO A 73 10.67 -3.84 5.36
C PRO A 73 11.70 -3.90 4.24
N LEU A 74 11.97 -2.78 3.61
CA LEU A 74 12.96 -2.67 2.55
C LEU A 74 14.35 -2.46 3.15
N ARG A 75 15.33 -3.16 2.60
CA ARG A 75 16.75 -3.05 3.00
C ARG A 75 17.45 -2.03 2.11
N PHE A 76 18.01 -0.99 2.72
CA PHE A 76 18.84 0.01 2.05
C PHE A 76 20.24 0.06 2.64
N LEU A 77 21.21 0.54 1.84
CA LEU A 77 22.56 0.84 2.29
C LEU A 77 22.72 2.36 2.38
N THR A 78 23.22 2.84 3.51
CA THR A 78 23.59 4.24 3.70
C THR A 78 25.02 4.50 3.21
N GLN A 79 25.43 5.77 3.14
CA GLN A 79 26.74 6.21 2.65
C GLN A 79 27.93 5.51 3.36
N GLY A 80 27.78 5.02 4.58
CA GLY A 80 28.81 4.25 5.30
C GLY A 80 28.73 2.73 5.07
N ASN A 81 28.06 2.27 4.01
CA ASN A 81 27.77 0.84 3.74
C ASN A 81 27.08 0.11 4.90
N ARG A 82 26.34 0.87 5.71
CA ARG A 82 25.57 0.30 6.82
C ARG A 82 24.16 -0.04 6.34
N PRO A 83 23.73 -1.30 6.49
CA PRO A 83 22.39 -1.70 6.13
C PRO A 83 21.38 -1.15 7.13
N VAL A 84 20.26 -0.63 6.61
CA VAL A 84 19.08 -0.20 7.37
C VAL A 84 17.86 -0.91 6.83
N LEU A 85 16.96 -1.29 7.74
CA LEU A 85 15.62 -1.81 7.40
C LEU A 85 14.63 -0.67 7.57
N VAL A 86 13.93 -0.37 6.50
CA VAL A 86 13.00 0.75 6.45
C VAL A 86 11.61 0.23 6.14
N ASP A 87 10.70 0.55 7.03
CA ASP A 87 9.28 0.30 6.86
C ASP A 87 8.59 1.63 6.53
N SER A 88 7.84 1.66 5.44
CA SER A 88 7.21 2.88 4.93
C SER A 88 5.80 2.64 4.42
N PHE A 89 4.96 3.67 4.51
CA PHE A 89 3.66 3.67 3.86
C PHE A 89 3.48 4.91 3.01
N VAL A 90 2.65 4.78 1.99
CA VAL A 90 2.37 5.82 1.01
C VAL A 90 0.88 6.05 0.93
N LYS A 91 0.47 7.32 1.04
CA LYS A 91 -0.90 7.75 0.75
C LYS A 91 -0.95 8.34 -0.64
N TRP A 92 -1.84 7.83 -1.46
CA TRP A 92 -1.97 8.22 -2.85
C TRP A 92 -3.42 8.28 -3.29
N ARG A 93 -3.69 8.96 -4.39
CA ARG A 93 -5.00 8.96 -5.04
C ARG A 93 -4.84 9.01 -6.55
N ILE A 94 -5.91 8.65 -7.25
CA ILE A 94 -5.98 8.84 -8.69
C ILE A 94 -6.27 10.33 -8.95
N ASN A 95 -5.41 11.01 -9.70
CA ASN A 95 -5.59 12.40 -10.09
C ASN A 95 -6.12 12.51 -11.53
N ASP A 96 -5.55 11.75 -12.45
CA ASP A 96 -6.00 11.65 -13.83
C ASP A 96 -6.42 10.21 -14.15
N VAL A 97 -7.73 9.98 -14.21
CA VAL A 97 -8.32 8.64 -14.41
C VAL A 97 -7.99 8.09 -15.81
N ARG A 98 -7.94 8.97 -16.83
CA ARG A 98 -7.58 8.56 -18.19
C ARG A 98 -6.15 8.07 -18.25
N GLN A 99 -5.22 8.87 -17.74
CA GLN A 99 -3.81 8.51 -17.70
C GLN A 99 -3.55 7.27 -16.86
N TYR A 100 -4.23 7.16 -15.71
CA TYR A 100 -4.20 5.99 -14.86
C TYR A 100 -4.65 4.72 -15.60
N TYR A 101 -5.78 4.80 -16.31
CA TYR A 101 -6.26 3.67 -17.09
C TYR A 101 -5.28 3.26 -18.19
N VAL A 102 -4.75 4.20 -18.95
CA VAL A 102 -3.80 3.92 -20.03
C VAL A 102 -2.51 3.30 -19.49
N SER A 103 -2.05 3.73 -18.33
CA SER A 103 -0.74 3.30 -17.76
C SER A 103 -0.82 1.96 -17.04
N VAL A 104 -1.87 1.72 -16.25
CA VAL A 104 -2.02 0.53 -15.40
C VAL A 104 -3.27 -0.29 -15.66
N MET A 105 -4.04 0.04 -16.74
CA MET A 105 -5.29 -0.61 -17.13
C MET A 105 -6.40 -0.51 -16.07
N GLY A 106 -6.28 0.47 -15.17
CA GLY A 106 -7.18 0.65 -14.05
C GLY A 106 -7.08 -0.43 -12.98
N ASP A 107 -5.93 -1.11 -12.90
CA ASP A 107 -5.63 -2.16 -11.94
C ASP A 107 -4.84 -1.56 -10.76
N GLU A 108 -5.46 -1.62 -9.58
CA GLU A 108 -4.89 -1.08 -8.34
C GLU A 108 -3.62 -1.83 -7.91
N PHE A 109 -3.55 -3.13 -8.13
CA PHE A 109 -2.35 -3.91 -7.82
C PHE A 109 -1.15 -3.52 -8.69
N ARG A 110 -1.37 -3.28 -9.98
CA ARG A 110 -0.33 -2.77 -10.88
C ARG A 110 0.12 -1.38 -10.48
N ALA A 111 -0.82 -0.52 -10.09
CA ALA A 111 -0.50 0.80 -9.58
C ALA A 111 0.34 0.72 -8.29
N ALA A 112 -0.08 -0.08 -7.32
CA ALA A 112 0.65 -0.31 -6.07
C ALA A 112 2.08 -0.84 -6.32
N THR A 113 2.24 -1.79 -7.25
CA THR A 113 3.55 -2.30 -7.64
C THR A 113 4.44 -1.20 -8.23
N ARG A 114 3.87 -0.35 -9.08
CA ARG A 114 4.61 0.78 -9.67
C ARG A 114 5.00 1.81 -8.62
N ILE A 115 4.09 2.14 -7.71
CA ILE A 115 4.35 3.03 -6.58
C ILE A 115 5.48 2.45 -5.73
N LYS A 116 5.42 1.17 -5.34
CA LYS A 116 6.48 0.48 -4.58
C LYS A 116 7.85 0.61 -5.26
N GLN A 117 7.92 0.33 -6.55
CA GLN A 117 9.17 0.40 -7.31
C GLN A 117 9.75 1.82 -7.32
N THR A 118 8.91 2.83 -7.59
CA THR A 118 9.34 4.23 -7.64
C THR A 118 9.78 4.72 -6.26
N VAL A 119 8.98 4.47 -5.23
CA VAL A 119 9.31 4.86 -3.83
C VAL A 119 10.62 4.20 -3.38
N SER A 120 10.77 2.89 -3.62
CA SER A 120 11.99 2.16 -3.26
C SER A 120 13.23 2.69 -4.00
N GLY A 121 13.09 3.09 -5.26
CA GLY A 121 14.17 3.71 -6.03
C GLY A 121 14.59 5.04 -5.42
N VAL A 122 13.63 5.95 -5.22
CA VAL A 122 13.92 7.28 -4.65
C VAL A 122 14.46 7.20 -3.22
N LEU A 123 13.92 6.30 -2.39
CA LEU A 123 14.44 6.08 -1.04
C LEU A 123 15.88 5.55 -1.05
N ARG A 124 16.20 4.65 -1.99
CA ARG A 124 17.58 4.13 -2.14
C ARG A 124 18.56 5.25 -2.49
N ASP A 125 18.19 6.12 -3.41
CA ASP A 125 19.01 7.24 -3.84
C ASP A 125 19.22 8.25 -2.69
N GLU A 126 18.15 8.60 -1.98
CA GLU A 126 18.22 9.55 -0.86
C GLU A 126 18.99 8.99 0.35
N PHE A 127 18.84 7.72 0.67
CA PHE A 127 19.56 7.10 1.79
C PHE A 127 21.01 6.76 1.42
N GLY A 128 21.27 6.37 0.18
CA GLY A 128 22.62 6.11 -0.30
C GLY A 128 23.52 7.35 -0.31
N ALA A 129 22.93 8.53 -0.47
CA ALA A 129 23.64 9.80 -0.46
C ALA A 129 23.90 10.39 0.94
N ARG A 130 23.39 9.74 2.02
CA ARG A 130 23.39 10.30 3.39
C ARG A 130 24.00 9.35 4.40
N ILE A 131 24.50 9.93 5.50
CA ILE A 131 24.95 9.16 6.63
C ILE A 131 23.76 8.74 7.50
N LEU A 132 23.92 7.63 8.21
CA LEU A 132 22.86 7.05 9.05
C LEU A 132 22.29 8.04 10.07
N HIS A 133 23.14 8.91 10.65
CA HIS A 133 22.73 9.89 11.63
C HIS A 133 21.66 10.86 11.11
N ASP A 134 21.82 11.36 9.88
CA ASP A 134 20.89 12.32 9.26
C ASP A 134 19.53 11.69 8.97
N VAL A 135 19.51 10.37 8.66
CA VAL A 135 18.28 9.62 8.40
C VAL A 135 17.46 9.38 9.68
N VAL A 136 18.15 9.21 10.82
CA VAL A 136 17.48 8.83 12.09
C VAL A 136 17.14 10.06 12.93
N SER A 137 17.90 11.17 12.85
CA SER A 137 17.76 12.32 13.73
C SER A 137 17.00 13.51 13.10
N GLY A 138 17.54 14.68 13.01
CA GLY A 138 16.81 15.92 12.77
C GLY A 138 16.30 16.21 11.35
N GLU A 139 16.82 15.58 10.30
CA GLU A 139 16.49 15.90 8.90
C GLU A 139 15.41 15.01 8.27
N ARG A 140 14.85 14.11 9.06
CA ARG A 140 13.88 13.11 8.57
C ARG A 140 12.70 13.71 7.81
N GLU A 141 12.11 14.79 8.31
CA GLU A 141 10.98 15.46 7.66
C GLU A 141 11.36 16.09 6.32
N GLN A 142 12.55 16.71 6.26
CA GLN A 142 13.05 17.31 5.02
C GLN A 142 13.35 16.22 3.96
N ILE A 143 13.92 15.10 4.39
CA ILE A 143 14.16 13.94 3.51
C ILE A 143 12.84 13.43 2.97
N MET A 144 11.84 13.23 3.82
CA MET A 144 10.53 12.72 3.40
C MET A 144 9.79 13.70 2.48
N SER A 145 9.91 14.98 2.70
CA SER A 145 9.36 16.00 1.79
C SER A 145 9.97 15.92 0.39
N ARG A 146 11.30 15.78 0.29
CA ARG A 146 11.99 15.61 -0.99
C ARG A 146 11.64 14.29 -1.67
N VAL A 147 11.57 13.19 -0.90
CA VAL A 147 11.15 11.89 -1.41
C VAL A 147 9.73 11.98 -1.99
N ARG A 148 8.80 12.58 -1.23
CA ARG A 148 7.42 12.78 -1.67
C ARG A 148 7.38 13.55 -2.99
N GLU A 149 8.11 14.66 -3.08
CA GLU A 149 8.12 15.51 -4.27
C GLU A 149 8.66 14.77 -5.50
N LYS A 150 9.79 14.06 -5.37
CA LYS A 150 10.35 13.26 -6.47
C LYS A 150 9.42 12.14 -6.90
N VAL A 151 8.88 11.40 -5.93
CA VAL A 151 7.94 10.30 -6.21
C VAL A 151 6.68 10.82 -6.88
N ASP A 152 6.13 11.95 -6.42
CA ASP A 152 4.96 12.59 -7.03
C ASP A 152 5.20 13.02 -8.47
N GLN A 153 6.35 13.62 -8.77
CA GLN A 153 6.73 14.00 -10.13
C GLN A 153 6.81 12.79 -11.08
N ASP A 154 7.37 11.68 -10.61
CA ASP A 154 7.50 10.47 -11.41
C ASP A 154 6.13 9.78 -11.63
N LEU A 155 5.29 9.74 -10.59
CA LEU A 155 4.01 9.05 -10.64
C LEU A 155 2.87 9.87 -11.27
N LYS A 156 3.02 11.18 -11.41
CA LYS A 156 2.11 12.00 -12.22
C LYS A 156 1.99 11.49 -13.66
N ARG A 157 3.06 10.91 -14.21
CA ARG A 157 3.07 10.34 -15.55
C ARG A 157 2.12 9.15 -15.72
N ILE A 158 1.72 8.52 -14.63
CA ILE A 158 0.76 7.42 -14.63
C ILE A 158 -0.62 7.83 -14.09
N GLY A 159 -0.85 9.12 -13.89
CA GLY A 159 -2.14 9.65 -13.41
C GLY A 159 -2.37 9.51 -11.91
N VAL A 160 -1.31 9.27 -11.13
CA VAL A 160 -1.34 9.13 -9.68
C VAL A 160 -0.73 10.35 -9.02
N GLU A 161 -1.34 10.82 -7.94
CA GLU A 161 -0.83 11.88 -7.07
C GLU A 161 -0.47 11.30 -5.71
N ILE A 162 0.73 11.64 -5.22
CA ILE A 162 1.21 11.23 -3.91
C ILE A 162 0.87 12.31 -2.88
N ILE A 163 0.04 11.95 -1.93
CA ILE A 163 -0.39 12.85 -0.86
C ILE A 163 0.67 12.91 0.24
N ASP A 164 1.17 11.74 0.67
CA ASP A 164 2.12 11.65 1.77
C ASP A 164 2.97 10.36 1.64
N VAL A 165 4.25 10.48 2.04
CA VAL A 165 5.17 9.35 2.18
C VAL A 165 5.76 9.41 3.57
N ARG A 166 5.59 8.34 4.35
CA ARG A 166 6.10 8.30 5.73
C ARG A 166 6.84 7.01 6.02
N LEU A 167 7.90 7.15 6.80
CA LEU A 167 8.59 6.03 7.40
C LEU A 167 7.88 5.64 8.70
N LYS A 168 7.52 4.39 8.85
CA LYS A 168 7.02 3.84 10.12
C LYS A 168 8.17 3.57 11.07
N ARG A 169 9.17 2.85 10.58
CA ARG A 169 10.28 2.34 11.36
C ARG A 169 11.56 2.36 10.53
N VAL A 170 12.66 2.66 11.19
CA VAL A 170 14.01 2.51 10.64
C VAL A 170 14.79 1.70 11.66
N ASP A 171 15.04 0.43 11.33
CA ASP A 171 15.77 -0.49 12.20
C ASP A 171 17.17 -0.75 11.63
N LEU A 172 18.13 -0.86 12.53
CA LEU A 172 19.42 -1.41 12.20
C LEU A 172 19.30 -2.93 12.29
N PRO A 173 19.62 -3.69 11.24
CA PRO A 173 19.69 -5.13 11.36
C PRO A 173 20.80 -5.44 12.39
N VAL A 174 20.37 -5.80 13.61
CA VAL A 174 21.29 -6.34 14.60
C VAL A 174 21.85 -7.61 13.96
N ALA A 175 23.15 -7.62 13.73
CA ALA A 175 23.80 -8.82 13.23
C ALA A 175 23.49 -9.92 14.24
N PHE A 176 22.67 -10.91 13.84
CA PHE A 176 22.29 -12.04 14.68
C PHE A 176 23.52 -12.76 15.29
N GLY A 177 24.71 -12.58 14.70
CA GLY A 177 25.97 -13.00 15.23
C GLY A 177 26.36 -12.35 16.57
N GLN A 178 26.10 -11.07 16.77
CA GLN A 178 26.50 -10.40 18.03
C GLN A 178 25.63 -10.81 19.22
N VAL A 179 24.36 -11.11 18.99
CA VAL A 179 23.48 -11.60 20.07
C VAL A 179 23.81 -13.04 20.44
N ALA A 180 24.23 -13.86 19.46
CA ALA A 180 24.70 -15.21 19.72
C ALA A 180 26.05 -15.19 20.46
N GLU A 181 26.95 -14.29 20.08
CA GLU A 181 28.26 -14.12 20.72
C GLU A 181 28.15 -13.55 22.14
N LEU A 182 27.25 -12.56 22.35
CA LEU A 182 26.91 -12.07 23.69
C LEU A 182 26.26 -13.14 24.58
N ARG A 183 25.44 -14.03 24.00
CA ARG A 183 24.86 -15.16 24.73
C ARG A 183 25.90 -16.18 25.12
N GLN A 184 26.94 -16.38 24.31
CA GLN A 184 28.08 -17.30 24.65
C GLN A 184 29.05 -16.68 25.66
N GLN A 185 29.07 -15.33 25.76
CA GLN A 185 29.92 -14.61 26.73
C GLN A 185 29.23 -14.36 28.08
N LEU A 186 27.90 -14.56 28.17
CA LEU A 186 27.28 -14.59 29.51
C LEU A 186 27.66 -15.92 30.16
N PRO A 187 28.44 -15.90 31.28
CA PRO A 187 28.69 -17.11 32.03
C PRO A 187 27.33 -17.66 32.47
N GLU A 188 27.15 -18.93 32.13
CA GLU A 188 25.99 -19.72 32.55
C GLU A 188 25.88 -19.55 34.07
N ARG A 189 24.92 -18.77 34.55
CA ARG A 189 24.64 -18.69 35.97
C ARG A 189 24.31 -20.10 36.42
N ALA A 190 25.24 -20.68 37.15
CA ALA A 190 25.00 -21.94 37.83
C ALA A 190 23.67 -21.89 38.57
N PRO A 191 22.87 -22.95 38.48
CA PRO A 191 21.63 -23.01 39.20
C PRO A 191 21.90 -22.81 40.69
N PRO A 192 21.05 -22.09 41.44
CA PRO A 192 21.24 -21.93 42.88
C PRO A 192 21.29 -23.31 43.52
N GLY A 193 22.42 -23.56 44.16
CA GLY A 193 22.75 -24.84 44.76
C GLY A 193 21.62 -25.38 45.62
N GLY A 194 21.26 -26.61 45.37
CA GLY A 194 20.32 -27.35 46.17
C GLY A 194 20.74 -27.31 47.63
N ALA A 195 19.85 -26.87 48.47
CA ALA A 195 19.97 -26.96 49.90
C ALA A 195 20.20 -28.43 50.28
N ALA A 196 21.36 -28.71 50.84
CA ALA A 196 21.70 -29.99 51.42
C ALA A 196 20.67 -30.34 52.50
N SER A 197 19.91 -31.38 52.28
CA SER A 197 19.16 -32.06 53.32
C SER A 197 20.13 -32.77 54.24
N ALA A 198 20.43 -32.16 55.39
CA ALA A 198 21.05 -32.83 56.49
C ALA A 198 20.06 -33.83 57.09
N SER A 199 20.22 -35.08 56.77
CA SER A 199 19.61 -36.17 57.51
C SER A 199 20.45 -36.39 58.77
N ASP A 200 19.96 -35.94 59.87
CA ASP A 200 20.45 -36.34 61.18
C ASP A 200 19.80 -37.66 61.57
N SER A 201 20.56 -38.73 61.50
CA SER A 201 20.27 -40.01 62.06
C SER A 201 21.08 -40.16 63.33
N SER A 202 20.50 -39.83 64.46
CA SER A 202 21.05 -40.24 65.72
C SER A 202 20.06 -41.20 66.40
N GLY A 203 20.41 -42.43 66.33
CA GLY A 203 19.87 -43.51 67.14
C GLY A 203 20.40 -43.45 68.57
N ALA A 204 20.00 -44.27 69.28
CA ALA A 204 20.36 -44.84 70.59
C ALA A 204 19.12 -44.94 71.47
N GLU A 205 18.69 -46.15 71.63
CA GLU A 205 19.02 -47.08 72.68
C GLU A 205 18.53 -46.68 74.09
N ARG A 206 17.82 -47.65 74.62
CA ARG A 206 17.64 -48.02 76.03
C ARG A 206 16.43 -47.40 76.78
N GLY A 207 15.67 -48.36 77.22
CA GLY A 207 14.78 -48.27 78.34
C GLY A 207 13.61 -49.22 78.22
#